data_aa57f05e6a5314501a0a52920db66261
#
_entry.id   aa57f05e6a5314501a0a52920db66261
#
_cell.length_a   1.000
_cell.length_b   1.000
_cell.length_c   1.000
_cell.angle_alpha   90.00
_cell.angle_beta   90.00
_cell.angle_gamma   90.00
#
_symmetry.space_group_name_H-M   'P 1'
#
loop_
_entity.id
_entity.type
_entity.pdbx_description
1 polymer ?
#
loop_
_entity_poly.entity_id
_entity_poly.type
_entity_poly.pdbx_seq_one_letter_code
_entity_poly.pdbx_strand_id
1 'polypeptide(L)'
;MQDPACDVVVLGAGIVGICVALHLQKRGRAVVLVDRRGAAEETSFGNAGLIQREGVYPYGFPHDFGALLRYGFNRTIDAYYHPSALLRLAPFLWKYWRHSRPARHAEQAKRYSKLIEHCVSEHDALAAQAGASGFIRRTGWLKVFRTARERDKRFAEAERWREEFGVRSRLLDAGVLQEIEPHVAPVLVGAIHWTDPVSVDDPQGLGLSYLCAFERLGGRFVQGNAASLAIDGSGWRMRTVQGPLAASTAVIALGPWADVATRALGYDFPLAVKRGYHMHYRAAGEARLNFPMLDTERGYFLAPMRRGIRLTTGAEFALRDAIRTPVQLGRAEPIARDLFPLAERLDTEPWMGARPCTPDMLPVIGPAPRHKNLFFAFGHAHHGLTLGAVTGRLIAELITGEPPFVDPAPYSPGRFG
;
A
#
# COMPACT_ATOMS: atom_id res chain seq x y z
N MET A 1 -37.61 -9.56 -13.98
CA MET A 1 -36.25 -9.27 -13.56
C MET A 1 -36.04 -10.07 -12.28
N GLN A 2 -35.00 -10.90 -12.19
CA GLN A 2 -34.63 -11.51 -10.91
C GLN A 2 -34.11 -10.40 -10.02
N ASP A 3 -34.56 -10.37 -8.76
CA ASP A 3 -34.00 -9.44 -7.76
C ASP A 3 -32.48 -9.61 -7.70
N PRO A 4 -31.71 -8.52 -7.58
CA PRO A 4 -30.27 -8.64 -7.50
C PRO A 4 -29.87 -9.52 -6.31
N ALA A 5 -28.95 -10.46 -6.52
CA ALA A 5 -28.52 -11.40 -5.49
C ALA A 5 -27.79 -10.69 -4.33
N CYS A 6 -27.39 -9.42 -4.51
CA CYS A 6 -26.84 -8.53 -3.50
C CYS A 6 -26.95 -7.06 -3.91
N ASP A 7 -26.82 -6.14 -2.94
CA ASP A 7 -26.80 -4.71 -3.23
C ASP A 7 -25.51 -4.31 -3.92
N VAL A 8 -24.38 -4.80 -3.42
CA VAL A 8 -23.04 -4.40 -3.85
C VAL A 8 -22.16 -5.62 -4.08
N VAL A 9 -21.53 -5.70 -5.24
CA VAL A 9 -20.39 -6.59 -5.48
C VAL A 9 -19.08 -5.80 -5.38
N VAL A 10 -18.16 -6.28 -4.57
CA VAL A 10 -16.79 -5.72 -4.45
C VAL A 10 -15.81 -6.70 -5.09
N LEU A 11 -15.07 -6.24 -6.09
CA LEU A 11 -14.11 -7.02 -6.87
C LEU A 11 -12.70 -6.77 -6.35
N GLY A 12 -12.08 -7.81 -5.81
CA GLY A 12 -10.75 -7.77 -5.20
C GLY A 12 -10.80 -7.87 -3.68
N ALA A 13 -10.32 -8.98 -3.12
CA ALA A 13 -10.24 -9.24 -1.68
C ALA A 13 -8.83 -8.95 -1.11
N GLY A 14 -8.14 -7.94 -1.63
CA GLY A 14 -7.03 -7.28 -0.95
C GLY A 14 -7.54 -6.40 0.19
N ILE A 15 -6.63 -5.85 1.01
CA ILE A 15 -7.01 -5.04 2.18
C ILE A 15 -7.99 -3.91 1.86
N VAL A 16 -7.85 -3.25 0.69
CA VAL A 16 -8.75 -2.17 0.27
C VAL A 16 -10.16 -2.70 0.03
N GLY A 17 -10.31 -3.77 -0.75
CA GLY A 17 -11.63 -4.36 -1.03
C GLY A 17 -12.30 -4.94 0.21
N ILE A 18 -11.53 -5.59 1.08
CA ILE A 18 -12.04 -6.09 2.38
C ILE A 18 -12.57 -4.92 3.22
N CYS A 19 -11.83 -3.81 3.33
CA CYS A 19 -12.28 -2.63 4.08
C CYS A 19 -13.52 -1.99 3.44
N VAL A 20 -13.61 -1.90 2.10
CA VAL A 20 -14.81 -1.43 1.38
C VAL A 20 -16.01 -2.31 1.72
N ALA A 21 -15.86 -3.63 1.60
CA ALA A 21 -16.92 -4.59 1.88
C ALA A 21 -17.40 -4.50 3.34
N LEU A 22 -16.47 -4.42 4.30
CA LEU A 22 -16.77 -4.31 5.71
C LEU A 22 -17.51 -3.00 6.03
N HIS A 23 -17.07 -1.85 5.51
CA HIS A 23 -17.75 -0.57 5.72
C HIS A 23 -19.16 -0.51 5.12
N LEU A 24 -19.38 -1.14 3.96
CA LEU A 24 -20.70 -1.26 3.34
C LEU A 24 -21.63 -2.19 4.13
N GLN A 25 -21.11 -3.34 4.57
CA GLN A 25 -21.87 -4.29 5.36
C GLN A 25 -22.30 -3.69 6.71
N LYS A 26 -21.43 -2.91 7.36
CA LYS A 26 -21.77 -2.13 8.58
C LYS A 26 -22.92 -1.15 8.38
N ARG A 27 -23.12 -0.67 7.15
CA ARG A 27 -24.22 0.23 6.74
C ARG A 27 -25.46 -0.51 6.24
N GLY A 28 -25.55 -1.81 6.50
CA GLY A 28 -26.70 -2.63 6.17
C GLY A 28 -26.85 -2.98 4.69
N ARG A 29 -25.79 -2.82 3.87
CA ARG A 29 -25.82 -3.26 2.47
C ARG A 29 -25.52 -4.76 2.39
N ALA A 30 -26.29 -5.50 1.59
CA ALA A 30 -25.98 -6.88 1.26
C ALA A 30 -24.79 -6.93 0.31
N VAL A 31 -23.62 -7.34 0.82
CA VAL A 31 -22.36 -7.28 0.06
C VAL A 31 -21.80 -8.66 -0.24
N VAL A 32 -21.36 -8.85 -1.49
CA VAL A 32 -20.55 -10.00 -1.91
C VAL A 32 -19.16 -9.51 -2.31
N LEU A 33 -18.14 -9.98 -1.61
CA LEU A 33 -16.73 -9.75 -1.93
C LEU A 33 -16.22 -10.87 -2.83
N VAL A 34 -15.60 -10.51 -3.97
CA VAL A 34 -15.17 -11.49 -4.97
C VAL A 34 -13.69 -11.34 -5.27
N ASP A 35 -12.95 -12.45 -5.27
CA ASP A 35 -11.58 -12.52 -5.77
C ASP A 35 -11.37 -13.81 -6.57
N ARG A 36 -10.31 -13.85 -7.37
CA ARG A 36 -9.88 -15.06 -8.09
C ARG A 36 -9.18 -16.07 -7.19
N ARG A 37 -8.64 -15.62 -6.04
CA ARG A 37 -7.89 -16.37 -5.04
C ARG A 37 -8.51 -16.20 -3.65
N GLY A 38 -7.80 -16.65 -2.63
CA GLY A 38 -8.11 -16.35 -1.25
C GLY A 38 -7.91 -14.86 -0.92
N ALA A 39 -8.53 -14.44 0.16
CA ALA A 39 -8.44 -13.05 0.61
C ALA A 39 -7.05 -12.73 1.17
N ALA A 40 -6.56 -11.51 0.93
CA ALA A 40 -5.27 -10.98 1.36
C ALA A 40 -4.03 -11.78 0.92
N GLU A 41 -4.12 -12.62 -0.11
CA GLU A 41 -3.03 -13.50 -0.58
C GLU A 41 -2.06 -12.82 -1.56
N GLU A 42 -2.46 -11.70 -2.18
CA GLU A 42 -1.66 -11.02 -3.19
C GLU A 42 -0.82 -9.87 -2.56
N THR A 43 -0.87 -8.67 -3.11
CA THR A 43 -0.05 -7.52 -2.66
C THR A 43 -0.21 -7.20 -1.17
N SER A 44 -1.37 -7.48 -0.57
CA SER A 44 -1.63 -7.26 0.85
C SER A 44 -0.83 -8.19 1.76
N PHE A 45 -0.61 -9.44 1.38
CA PHE A 45 0.19 -10.43 2.12
C PHE A 45 1.59 -9.92 2.45
N GLY A 46 2.27 -9.37 1.46
CA GLY A 46 3.67 -8.99 1.59
C GLY A 46 3.91 -7.51 1.90
N ASN A 47 2.90 -6.81 2.40
CA ASN A 47 3.10 -5.42 2.83
C ASN A 47 4.17 -5.31 3.92
N ALA A 48 4.90 -4.18 3.93
CA ALA A 48 5.94 -3.93 4.93
C ALA A 48 5.39 -3.73 6.37
N GLY A 49 4.06 -3.75 6.52
CA GLY A 49 3.40 -3.70 7.81
C GLY A 49 3.40 -2.32 8.45
N LEU A 50 3.27 -1.25 7.67
CA LEU A 50 3.14 0.10 8.22
C LEU A 50 1.79 0.74 7.85
N ILE A 51 1.15 1.37 8.82
CA ILE A 51 0.07 2.33 8.66
C ILE A 51 0.70 3.70 8.91
N GLN A 52 0.99 4.39 7.80
CA GLN A 52 1.94 5.51 7.74
C GLN A 52 1.24 6.87 7.87
N ARG A 53 1.06 7.38 9.10
CA ARG A 53 0.54 8.74 9.34
C ARG A 53 1.49 9.84 8.83
N GLU A 54 2.78 9.53 8.77
CA GLU A 54 3.82 10.42 8.23
C GLU A 54 3.92 10.38 6.71
N GLY A 55 3.22 9.47 6.05
CA GLY A 55 3.26 9.28 4.59
C GLY A 55 2.56 10.38 3.78
N VAL A 56 2.65 11.64 4.23
CA VAL A 56 1.94 12.80 3.65
C VAL A 56 2.47 13.19 2.26
N TYR A 57 3.75 12.96 1.99
CA TYR A 57 4.32 13.12 0.65
C TYR A 57 4.31 11.80 -0.10
N PRO A 58 3.56 11.67 -1.21
CA PRO A 58 3.66 10.48 -2.05
C PRO A 58 5.06 10.35 -2.65
N TYR A 59 5.56 9.13 -2.84
CA TYR A 59 6.90 8.91 -3.38
C TYR A 59 7.03 9.49 -4.80
N GLY A 60 7.81 10.57 -4.94
CA GLY A 60 8.06 11.26 -6.19
C GLY A 60 9.13 10.61 -7.05
N PHE A 61 9.14 10.93 -8.34
CA PHE A 61 10.26 10.65 -9.25
C PHE A 61 11.38 11.65 -8.98
N PRO A 62 12.65 11.22 -8.89
CA PRO A 62 13.76 12.14 -8.60
C PRO A 62 13.97 13.16 -9.74
N HIS A 63 14.24 14.40 -9.36
CA HIS A 63 14.58 15.50 -10.28
C HIS A 63 16.07 15.88 -10.22
N ASP A 64 16.78 15.37 -9.21
CA ASP A 64 18.22 15.58 -9.08
C ASP A 64 18.99 14.77 -10.11
N PHE A 65 19.88 15.41 -10.85
CA PHE A 65 20.67 14.77 -11.90
C PHE A 65 21.58 13.65 -11.36
N GLY A 66 22.18 13.86 -10.17
CA GLY A 66 23.01 12.83 -9.52
C GLY A 66 22.22 11.57 -9.18
N ALA A 67 20.97 11.73 -8.71
CA ALA A 67 20.09 10.61 -8.45
C ALA A 67 19.69 9.88 -9.76
N LEU A 68 19.39 10.63 -10.82
CA LEU A 68 19.06 10.05 -12.14
C LEU A 68 20.22 9.24 -12.70
N LEU A 69 21.46 9.76 -12.60
CA LEU A 69 22.66 9.06 -13.03
C LEU A 69 22.87 7.77 -12.21
N ARG A 70 22.73 7.85 -10.88
CA ARG A 70 22.83 6.69 -9.98
C ARG A 70 21.83 5.60 -10.34
N TYR A 71 20.57 5.95 -10.61
CA TYR A 71 19.54 4.98 -11.02
C TYR A 71 19.76 4.49 -12.45
N GLY A 72 20.30 5.30 -13.34
CA GLY A 72 20.61 4.93 -14.72
C GLY A 72 21.56 3.72 -14.83
N PHE A 73 22.48 3.55 -13.90
CA PHE A 73 23.34 2.36 -13.84
C PHE A 73 22.63 1.08 -13.38
N ASN A 74 21.39 1.17 -12.91
CA ASN A 74 20.57 0.02 -12.48
C ASN A 74 21.24 -0.89 -11.40
N ARG A 75 22.03 -0.30 -10.50
CA ARG A 75 22.82 -1.00 -9.48
C ARG A 75 22.36 -0.75 -8.05
N THR A 76 21.31 0.03 -7.86
CA THR A 76 20.82 0.40 -6.52
C THR A 76 19.86 -0.65 -5.95
N ILE A 77 19.63 -0.60 -4.62
CA ILE A 77 18.68 -1.46 -3.93
C ILE A 77 17.29 -0.81 -3.90
N ASP A 78 17.24 0.51 -3.81
CA ASP A 78 16.02 1.31 -3.73
C ASP A 78 15.26 1.40 -5.06
N ALA A 79 15.96 1.31 -6.20
CA ALA A 79 15.32 1.27 -7.51
C ALA A 79 16.06 0.33 -8.48
N TYR A 80 15.29 -0.49 -9.18
CA TYR A 80 15.77 -1.41 -10.23
C TYR A 80 14.78 -1.40 -11.39
N TYR A 81 15.22 -1.64 -12.61
CA TYR A 81 14.33 -1.70 -13.76
C TYR A 81 14.71 -2.77 -14.76
N HIS A 82 13.70 -3.30 -15.45
CA HIS A 82 13.89 -4.17 -16.61
C HIS A 82 14.08 -3.29 -17.86
N PRO A 83 15.23 -3.36 -18.55
CA PRO A 83 15.43 -2.57 -19.76
C PRO A 83 14.35 -2.79 -20.82
N SER A 84 13.88 -4.02 -20.99
CA SER A 84 12.81 -4.39 -21.91
C SER A 84 11.45 -3.76 -21.59
N ALA A 85 11.24 -3.31 -20.35
CA ALA A 85 9.98 -2.68 -19.93
C ALA A 85 9.98 -1.15 -20.18
N LEU A 86 11.15 -0.52 -20.34
CA LEU A 86 11.28 0.95 -20.34
C LEU A 86 10.44 1.62 -21.43
N LEU A 87 10.43 1.09 -22.66
CA LEU A 87 9.63 1.66 -23.76
C LEU A 87 8.13 1.64 -23.44
N ARG A 88 7.63 0.56 -22.85
CA ARG A 88 6.22 0.44 -22.46
C ARG A 88 5.87 1.29 -21.25
N LEU A 89 6.81 1.49 -20.34
CA LEU A 89 6.65 2.33 -19.15
C LEU A 89 6.93 3.82 -19.42
N ALA A 90 7.55 4.17 -20.52
CA ALA A 90 7.94 5.55 -20.83
C ALA A 90 6.78 6.58 -20.74
N PRO A 91 5.57 6.33 -21.26
CA PRO A 91 4.46 7.27 -21.10
C PRO A 91 4.05 7.48 -19.64
N PHE A 92 4.07 6.42 -18.83
CA PHE A 92 3.82 6.51 -17.39
C PHE A 92 4.96 7.26 -16.68
N LEU A 93 6.22 6.91 -16.94
CA LEU A 93 7.38 7.52 -16.31
C LEU A 93 7.47 9.02 -16.61
N TRP A 94 7.13 9.44 -17.85
CA TRP A 94 7.04 10.85 -18.23
C TRP A 94 5.97 11.61 -17.43
N LYS A 95 4.75 11.06 -17.33
CA LYS A 95 3.66 11.64 -16.53
C LYS A 95 4.06 11.69 -15.05
N TYR A 96 4.65 10.62 -14.52
CA TYR A 96 5.13 10.52 -13.15
C TYR A 96 6.20 11.57 -12.84
N TRP A 97 7.19 11.74 -13.71
CA TRP A 97 8.19 12.80 -13.59
C TRP A 97 7.56 14.20 -13.61
N ARG A 98 6.58 14.45 -14.48
CA ARG A 98 5.87 15.74 -14.53
C ARG A 98 5.08 16.03 -13.25
N HIS A 99 4.43 15.02 -12.67
CA HIS A 99 3.69 15.15 -11.42
C HIS A 99 4.61 15.28 -10.19
N SER A 100 5.85 14.80 -10.28
CA SER A 100 6.84 14.89 -9.21
C SER A 100 7.61 16.21 -9.18
N ARG A 101 7.29 17.20 -10.04
CA ARG A 101 7.87 18.55 -9.97
C ARG A 101 7.53 19.20 -8.62
N PRO A 102 8.48 19.92 -7.96
CA PRO A 102 8.33 20.37 -6.58
C PRO A 102 6.98 21.02 -6.26
N ALA A 103 6.53 22.00 -7.07
CA ALA A 103 5.26 22.69 -6.81
C ALA A 103 4.04 21.77 -6.94
N ARG A 104 4.00 20.89 -7.95
CA ARG A 104 2.92 19.90 -8.11
C ARG A 104 2.95 18.84 -7.02
N HIS A 105 4.13 18.40 -6.66
CA HIS A 105 4.31 17.40 -5.61
C HIS A 105 3.85 17.91 -4.25
N ALA A 106 4.15 19.17 -3.92
CA ALA A 106 3.66 19.84 -2.71
C ALA A 106 2.12 19.95 -2.70
N GLU A 107 1.52 20.31 -3.84
CA GLU A 107 0.06 20.35 -3.96
C GLU A 107 -0.59 18.97 -3.79
N GLN A 108 0.03 17.94 -4.35
CA GLN A 108 -0.42 16.55 -4.17
C GLN A 108 -0.28 16.10 -2.72
N ALA A 109 0.79 16.50 -2.03
CA ALA A 109 0.99 16.19 -0.62
C ALA A 109 -0.14 16.78 0.24
N LYS A 110 -0.56 18.03 -0.01
CA LYS A 110 -1.70 18.64 0.69
C LYS A 110 -3.01 17.88 0.49
N ARG A 111 -3.27 17.41 -0.73
CA ARG A 111 -4.44 16.57 -1.03
C ARG A 111 -4.33 15.21 -0.38
N TYR A 112 -3.17 14.58 -0.49
CA TYR A 112 -2.92 13.24 0.02
C TYR A 112 -2.95 13.17 1.54
N SER A 113 -2.44 14.20 2.22
CA SER A 113 -2.44 14.29 3.68
C SER A 113 -3.86 14.22 4.27
N LYS A 114 -4.88 14.65 3.53
CA LYS A 114 -6.29 14.58 3.96
C LYS A 114 -6.82 13.15 4.11
N LEU A 115 -6.32 12.20 3.32
CA LEU A 115 -6.59 10.78 3.56
C LEU A 115 -5.69 10.21 4.67
N ILE A 116 -4.41 10.56 4.61
CA ILE A 116 -3.38 10.03 5.52
C ILE A 116 -3.69 10.37 6.98
N GLU A 117 -4.21 11.56 7.28
CA GLU A 117 -4.48 11.99 8.66
C GLU A 117 -5.47 11.09 9.40
N HIS A 118 -6.34 10.38 8.68
CA HIS A 118 -7.34 9.47 9.24
C HIS A 118 -6.91 8.00 9.25
N CYS A 119 -5.76 7.64 8.67
CA CYS A 119 -5.42 6.24 8.41
C CYS A 119 -5.32 5.39 9.68
N VAL A 120 -4.74 5.92 10.76
CA VAL A 120 -4.58 5.18 12.02
C VAL A 120 -5.91 5.02 12.73
N SER A 121 -6.68 6.10 12.89
CA SER A 121 -7.98 6.07 13.59
C SER A 121 -9.00 5.14 12.91
N GLU A 122 -9.04 5.13 11.57
CA GLU A 122 -9.93 4.24 10.83
C GLU A 122 -9.52 2.76 10.95
N HIS A 123 -8.21 2.47 10.92
CA HIS A 123 -7.74 1.11 11.19
C HIS A 123 -8.00 0.67 12.63
N ASP A 124 -7.83 1.57 13.61
CA ASP A 124 -8.14 1.28 15.01
C ASP A 124 -9.61 0.90 15.20
N ALA A 125 -10.52 1.66 14.58
CA ALA A 125 -11.95 1.39 14.64
C ALA A 125 -12.30 0.01 14.02
N LEU A 126 -11.73 -0.32 12.86
CA LEU A 126 -11.95 -1.63 12.24
C LEU A 126 -11.28 -2.76 13.02
N ALA A 127 -10.07 -2.56 13.52
CA ALA A 127 -9.34 -3.56 14.29
C ALA A 127 -10.02 -3.90 15.63
N ALA A 128 -10.53 -2.88 16.32
CA ALA A 128 -11.31 -3.08 17.54
C ALA A 128 -12.57 -3.91 17.27
N GLN A 129 -13.32 -3.59 16.24
CA GLN A 129 -14.52 -4.32 15.84
C GLN A 129 -14.23 -5.76 15.38
N ALA A 130 -13.10 -5.96 14.70
CA ALA A 130 -12.68 -7.27 14.21
C ALA A 130 -12.00 -8.13 15.28
N GLY A 131 -11.70 -7.61 16.47
CA GLY A 131 -10.87 -8.28 17.48
C GLY A 131 -9.41 -8.43 17.04
N ALA A 132 -8.95 -7.52 16.19
CA ALA A 132 -7.65 -7.59 15.51
C ALA A 132 -6.61 -6.58 16.04
N SER A 133 -6.90 -5.88 17.14
CA SER A 133 -5.98 -4.88 17.74
C SER A 133 -4.61 -5.48 18.12
N GLY A 134 -4.54 -6.79 18.40
CA GLY A 134 -3.31 -7.50 18.72
C GLY A 134 -2.31 -7.64 17.56
N PHE A 135 -2.69 -7.28 16.32
CA PHE A 135 -1.77 -7.18 15.18
C PHE A 135 -1.10 -5.82 15.08
N ILE A 136 -1.64 -4.80 15.76
CA ILE A 136 -1.19 -3.41 15.66
C ILE A 136 -0.25 -3.08 16.83
N ARG A 137 0.96 -2.65 16.51
CA ARG A 137 1.98 -2.19 17.45
C ARG A 137 2.13 -0.68 17.35
N ARG A 138 2.10 0.02 18.51
CA ARG A 138 2.15 1.49 18.58
C ARG A 138 3.56 2.01 18.88
N THR A 139 4.56 1.35 18.32
CA THR A 139 5.96 1.74 18.51
C THR A 139 6.41 2.82 17.53
N GLY A 140 5.64 3.07 16.47
CA GLY A 140 6.16 3.83 15.33
C GLY A 140 7.19 3.06 14.53
N TRP A 141 8.09 3.77 13.82
CA TRP A 141 9.19 3.17 13.07
C TRP A 141 10.37 4.14 12.92
N LEU A 142 11.54 3.62 12.59
CA LEU A 142 12.80 4.35 12.50
C LEU A 142 13.24 4.56 11.06
N LYS A 143 13.58 5.80 10.71
CA LYS A 143 14.30 6.15 9.49
C LYS A 143 15.72 6.44 9.87
N VAL A 144 16.66 5.52 9.56
CA VAL A 144 18.03 5.57 10.05
C VAL A 144 19.01 6.09 9.00
N PHE A 145 20.14 6.66 9.45
CA PHE A 145 21.11 7.35 8.63
C PHE A 145 22.53 6.87 8.93
N ARG A 146 23.33 6.73 7.87
CA ARG A 146 24.73 6.35 7.93
C ARG A 146 25.68 7.54 7.86
N THR A 147 25.19 8.69 7.35
CA THR A 147 25.98 9.93 7.23
C THR A 147 25.28 11.10 7.90
N ALA A 148 26.07 12.00 8.53
CA ALA A 148 25.55 13.20 9.15
C ALA A 148 24.84 14.12 8.14
N ARG A 149 25.37 14.21 6.91
CA ARG A 149 24.76 15.01 5.83
C ARG A 149 23.32 14.59 5.53
N GLU A 150 23.07 13.29 5.36
CA GLU A 150 21.71 12.81 5.06
C GLU A 150 20.82 12.94 6.29
N ARG A 151 21.33 12.63 7.49
CA ARG A 151 20.63 12.85 8.76
C ARG A 151 20.13 14.28 8.89
N ASP A 152 21.01 15.27 8.79
CA ASP A 152 20.69 16.68 9.03
C ASP A 152 19.69 17.21 7.99
N LYS A 153 19.85 16.80 6.72
CA LYS A 153 18.88 17.08 5.67
C LYS A 153 17.48 16.55 6.02
N ARG A 154 17.39 15.29 6.49
CA ARG A 154 16.11 14.65 6.81
C ARG A 154 15.52 15.14 8.12
N PHE A 155 16.34 15.56 9.06
CA PHE A 155 15.87 16.22 10.27
C PHE A 155 15.16 17.54 9.96
N ALA A 156 15.76 18.38 9.10
CA ALA A 156 15.12 19.61 8.63
C ALA A 156 13.81 19.35 7.85
N GLU A 157 13.74 18.23 7.11
CA GLU A 157 12.52 17.81 6.40
C GLU A 157 11.44 17.37 7.41
N ALA A 158 11.77 16.59 8.43
CA ALA A 158 10.83 16.15 9.46
C ALA A 158 10.23 17.32 10.25
N GLU A 159 11.04 18.34 10.58
CA GLU A 159 10.54 19.55 11.23
C GLU A 159 9.53 20.29 10.36
N ARG A 160 9.79 20.45 9.05
CA ARG A 160 8.82 21.04 8.12
C ARG A 160 7.53 20.23 8.05
N TRP A 161 7.59 18.90 8.06
CA TRP A 161 6.39 18.05 8.04
C TRP A 161 5.60 18.16 9.34
N ARG A 162 6.29 18.34 10.46
CA ARG A 162 5.65 18.63 11.76
C ARG A 162 4.86 19.94 11.71
N GLU A 163 5.45 20.99 11.14
CA GLU A 163 4.82 22.32 11.02
C GLU A 163 3.66 22.31 10.01
N GLU A 164 3.85 21.69 8.84
CA GLU A 164 2.89 21.75 7.73
C GLU A 164 1.73 20.75 7.90
N PHE A 165 2.00 19.54 8.43
CA PHE A 165 1.03 18.44 8.48
C PHE A 165 0.76 17.89 9.88
N GLY A 166 1.36 18.46 10.92
CA GLY A 166 1.20 17.98 12.29
C GLY A 166 1.77 16.58 12.55
N VAL A 167 2.71 16.10 11.72
CA VAL A 167 3.33 14.78 11.86
C VAL A 167 4.32 14.78 12.99
N ARG A 168 4.17 13.90 13.99
CA ARG A 168 5.05 13.85 15.15
C ARG A 168 6.24 12.91 14.93
N SER A 169 7.41 13.38 15.35
CA SER A 169 8.64 12.61 15.30
C SER A 169 9.56 12.98 16.45
N ARG A 170 10.53 12.09 16.73
CA ARG A 170 11.66 12.35 17.61
C ARG A 170 12.94 12.22 16.80
N LEU A 171 13.82 13.19 16.93
CA LEU A 171 15.15 13.17 16.31
C LEU A 171 16.10 12.49 17.28
N LEU A 172 16.72 11.40 16.86
CA LEU A 172 17.59 10.56 17.69
C LEU A 172 19.04 10.70 17.23
N ASP A 173 19.96 10.92 18.16
CA ASP A 173 21.39 10.74 17.90
C ASP A 173 21.78 9.25 17.93
N ALA A 174 23.06 8.97 17.70
CA ALA A 174 23.57 7.60 17.66
C ALA A 174 23.50 6.91 19.04
N GLY A 175 23.68 7.65 20.13
CA GLY A 175 23.64 7.09 21.48
C GLY A 175 22.24 6.62 21.85
N VAL A 176 21.25 7.51 21.73
CA VAL A 176 19.83 7.16 21.97
C VAL A 176 19.35 6.05 21.05
N LEU A 177 19.78 6.06 19.78
CA LEU A 177 19.44 4.98 18.83
C LEU A 177 19.98 3.63 19.32
N GLN A 178 21.24 3.59 19.79
CA GLN A 178 21.84 2.35 20.29
C GLN A 178 21.18 1.85 21.59
N GLU A 179 20.67 2.75 22.43
CA GLU A 179 19.91 2.36 23.63
C GLU A 179 18.59 1.67 23.30
N ILE A 180 17.84 2.17 22.29
CA ILE A 180 16.53 1.60 21.91
C ILE A 180 16.65 0.42 20.96
N GLU A 181 17.75 0.31 20.21
CA GLU A 181 18.07 -0.80 19.28
C GLU A 181 19.46 -1.38 19.56
N PRO A 182 19.65 -2.04 20.70
CA PRO A 182 20.97 -2.48 21.16
C PRO A 182 21.63 -3.52 20.28
N HIS A 183 20.86 -4.23 19.44
CA HIS A 183 21.38 -5.26 18.54
C HIS A 183 21.68 -4.75 17.12
N VAL A 184 21.43 -3.48 16.85
CA VAL A 184 21.81 -2.85 15.58
C VAL A 184 23.28 -2.44 15.66
N ALA A 185 24.02 -2.69 14.58
CA ALA A 185 25.44 -2.35 14.52
C ALA A 185 25.65 -0.82 14.69
N PRO A 186 26.71 -0.36 15.39
CA PRO A 186 26.97 1.04 15.71
C PRO A 186 27.53 1.83 14.50
N VAL A 187 26.98 1.63 13.34
CA VAL A 187 27.36 2.27 12.07
C VAL A 187 26.42 3.41 11.68
N LEU A 188 25.41 3.65 12.50
CA LEU A 188 24.38 4.66 12.27
C LEU A 188 24.69 5.93 13.08
N VAL A 189 24.49 7.09 12.44
CA VAL A 189 24.78 8.39 13.07
C VAL A 189 23.54 9.06 13.66
N GLY A 190 22.39 8.40 13.59
CA GLY A 190 21.11 8.85 14.14
C GLY A 190 19.91 8.36 13.36
N ALA A 191 18.72 8.72 13.83
CA ALA A 191 17.45 8.33 13.23
C ALA A 191 16.37 9.40 13.42
N ILE A 192 15.33 9.34 12.57
CA ILE A 192 14.02 9.92 12.84
C ILE A 192 13.13 8.78 13.35
N HIS A 193 12.64 8.90 14.56
CA HIS A 193 11.57 8.05 15.08
C HIS A 193 10.23 8.71 14.78
N TRP A 194 9.51 8.20 13.79
CA TRP A 194 8.14 8.59 13.51
C TRP A 194 7.21 7.95 14.55
N THR A 195 6.54 8.76 15.36
CA THR A 195 5.78 8.29 16.53
C THR A 195 4.29 8.14 16.30
N ASP A 196 3.72 8.78 15.26
CA ASP A 196 2.31 8.68 14.91
C ASP A 196 1.93 7.41 14.14
N PRO A 197 2.80 6.87 13.25
CA PRO A 197 2.51 5.63 12.56
C PRO A 197 2.38 4.45 13.52
N VAL A 198 1.68 3.42 13.05
CA VAL A 198 1.65 2.14 13.74
C VAL A 198 2.17 1.04 12.80
N SER A 199 2.73 -0.01 13.36
CA SER A 199 3.15 -1.18 12.60
C SER A 199 2.20 -2.35 12.79
N VAL A 200 2.10 -3.18 11.76
CA VAL A 200 1.29 -4.40 11.72
C VAL A 200 2.24 -5.57 11.54
N ASP A 201 2.31 -6.43 12.52
CA ASP A 201 3.25 -7.55 12.55
C ASP A 201 2.82 -8.76 11.71
N ASP A 202 1.55 -8.77 11.24
CA ASP A 202 1.00 -9.72 10.26
C ASP A 202 -0.08 -9.05 9.41
N PRO A 203 0.27 -8.44 8.27
CA PRO A 203 -0.71 -7.77 7.39
C PRO A 203 -1.77 -8.70 6.82
N GLN A 204 -1.45 -9.97 6.58
CA GLN A 204 -2.43 -10.96 6.12
C GLN A 204 -3.41 -11.30 7.24
N GLY A 205 -2.91 -11.59 8.44
CA GLY A 205 -3.73 -11.88 9.62
C GLY A 205 -4.70 -10.75 9.96
N LEU A 206 -4.25 -9.49 9.84
CA LEU A 206 -5.12 -8.31 9.98
C LEU A 206 -6.24 -8.30 8.92
N GLY A 207 -5.88 -8.51 7.65
CA GLY A 207 -6.85 -8.54 6.55
C GLY A 207 -7.87 -9.67 6.68
N LEU A 208 -7.44 -10.87 7.07
CA LEU A 208 -8.32 -12.01 7.32
C LEU A 208 -9.23 -11.76 8.53
N SER A 209 -8.77 -11.08 9.57
CA SER A 209 -9.61 -10.70 10.71
C SER A 209 -10.71 -9.71 10.30
N TYR A 210 -10.40 -8.77 9.40
CA TYR A 210 -11.42 -7.87 8.82
C TYR A 210 -12.42 -8.63 7.94
N LEU A 211 -11.96 -9.62 7.17
CA LEU A 211 -12.84 -10.50 6.40
C LEU A 211 -13.78 -11.28 7.33
N CYS A 212 -13.26 -11.90 8.36
CA CYS A 212 -14.10 -12.60 9.35
C CYS A 212 -15.14 -11.68 10.01
N ALA A 213 -14.78 -10.41 10.28
CA ALA A 213 -15.74 -9.43 10.78
C ALA A 213 -16.82 -9.10 9.76
N PHE A 214 -16.46 -8.97 8.49
CA PHE A 214 -17.39 -8.77 7.36
C PHE A 214 -18.38 -9.94 7.25
N GLU A 215 -17.89 -11.18 7.32
CA GLU A 215 -18.72 -12.40 7.24
C GLU A 215 -19.64 -12.56 8.46
N ARG A 216 -19.15 -12.24 9.68
CA ARG A 216 -19.99 -12.20 10.90
C ARG A 216 -21.17 -11.22 10.78
N LEU A 217 -21.03 -10.15 10.01
CA LEU A 217 -22.11 -9.20 9.71
C LEU A 217 -23.05 -9.67 8.58
N GLY A 218 -22.87 -10.88 8.06
CA GLY A 218 -23.69 -11.46 7.00
C GLY A 218 -23.15 -11.22 5.58
N GLY A 219 -21.98 -10.62 5.43
CA GLY A 219 -21.28 -10.52 4.14
C GLY A 219 -20.82 -11.88 3.64
N ARG A 220 -20.63 -12.03 2.34
CA ARG A 220 -20.15 -13.27 1.71
C ARG A 220 -18.90 -13.06 0.90
N PHE A 221 -17.89 -13.91 1.11
CA PHE A 221 -16.73 -14.00 0.22
C PHE A 221 -16.90 -15.18 -0.73
N VAL A 222 -16.67 -14.95 -2.04
CA VAL A 222 -16.75 -15.99 -3.07
C VAL A 222 -15.61 -15.83 -4.08
N GLN A 223 -15.15 -16.96 -4.63
CA GLN A 223 -14.20 -16.91 -5.72
C GLN A 223 -14.92 -16.64 -7.05
N GLY A 224 -14.31 -15.79 -7.90
CA GLY A 224 -14.90 -15.42 -9.19
C GLY A 224 -13.94 -14.70 -10.12
N ASN A 225 -14.41 -14.51 -11.35
CA ASN A 225 -13.62 -13.89 -12.41
C ASN A 225 -14.03 -12.42 -12.64
N ALA A 226 -13.24 -11.49 -12.16
CA ALA A 226 -13.49 -10.06 -12.31
C ALA A 226 -13.56 -9.59 -13.78
N ALA A 227 -12.88 -10.29 -14.71
CA ALA A 227 -12.97 -10.00 -16.14
C ALA A 227 -14.36 -10.29 -16.76
N SER A 228 -15.22 -11.01 -16.03
CA SER A 228 -16.59 -11.31 -16.46
C SER A 228 -17.61 -10.26 -16.02
N LEU A 229 -17.19 -9.17 -15.37
CA LEU A 229 -18.09 -8.08 -14.99
C LEU A 229 -18.71 -7.44 -16.24
N ALA A 230 -20.03 -7.41 -16.29
CA ALA A 230 -20.80 -6.86 -17.39
C ALA A 230 -22.03 -6.12 -16.87
N ILE A 231 -22.52 -5.18 -17.68
CA ILE A 231 -23.79 -4.48 -17.41
C ILE A 231 -24.94 -5.49 -17.57
N ASP A 232 -25.91 -5.44 -16.67
CA ASP A 232 -27.13 -6.23 -16.71
C ASP A 232 -28.33 -5.35 -16.31
N GLY A 233 -29.05 -4.85 -17.32
CA GLY A 233 -30.09 -3.87 -17.13
C GLY A 233 -29.56 -2.57 -16.50
N SER A 234 -30.03 -2.24 -15.29
CA SER A 234 -29.56 -1.09 -14.50
C SER A 234 -28.45 -1.41 -13.49
N GLY A 235 -28.05 -2.69 -13.42
CA GLY A 235 -27.07 -3.21 -12.48
C GLY A 235 -25.90 -3.92 -13.17
N TRP A 236 -25.33 -4.86 -12.47
CA TRP A 236 -24.09 -5.55 -12.82
C TRP A 236 -24.25 -7.08 -12.68
N ARG A 237 -23.64 -7.83 -13.56
CA ARG A 237 -23.55 -9.28 -13.49
C ARG A 237 -22.12 -9.75 -13.68
N MET A 238 -21.77 -10.83 -12.97
CA MET A 238 -20.48 -11.49 -13.14
C MET A 238 -20.58 -13.00 -12.91
N ARG A 239 -19.50 -13.72 -13.24
CA ARG A 239 -19.40 -15.17 -13.01
C ARG A 239 -18.57 -15.46 -11.76
N THR A 240 -19.10 -16.30 -10.88
CA THR A 240 -18.42 -16.84 -9.71
C THR A 240 -18.38 -18.36 -9.80
N VAL A 241 -17.61 -18.99 -8.89
CA VAL A 241 -17.60 -20.47 -8.76
C VAL A 241 -18.94 -21.03 -8.30
N GLN A 242 -19.79 -20.22 -7.69
CA GLN A 242 -21.14 -20.57 -7.24
C GLN A 242 -22.22 -20.29 -8.29
N GLY A 243 -21.83 -19.84 -9.49
CA GLY A 243 -22.73 -19.47 -10.57
C GLY A 243 -22.74 -17.96 -10.86
N PRO A 244 -23.70 -17.48 -11.66
CA PRO A 244 -23.85 -16.06 -11.96
C PRO A 244 -24.26 -15.28 -10.71
N LEU A 245 -23.66 -14.11 -10.52
CA LEU A 245 -23.97 -13.17 -9.45
C LEU A 245 -24.46 -11.86 -10.08
N ALA A 246 -25.62 -11.37 -9.64
CA ALA A 246 -26.15 -10.06 -9.99
C ALA A 246 -26.06 -9.10 -8.79
N ALA A 247 -25.78 -7.83 -9.05
CA ALA A 247 -25.70 -6.77 -8.05
C ALA A 247 -26.21 -5.44 -8.60
N SER A 248 -26.78 -4.60 -7.73
CA SER A 248 -27.19 -3.25 -8.13
C SER A 248 -25.98 -2.34 -8.37
N THR A 249 -24.92 -2.51 -7.58
CA THR A 249 -23.71 -1.67 -7.58
C THR A 249 -22.46 -2.56 -7.66
N ALA A 250 -21.43 -2.08 -8.36
CA ALA A 250 -20.13 -2.75 -8.42
C ALA A 250 -19.00 -1.81 -7.94
N VAL A 251 -18.03 -2.35 -7.19
CA VAL A 251 -16.81 -1.65 -6.79
C VAL A 251 -15.59 -2.40 -7.31
N ILE A 252 -14.75 -1.76 -8.12
CA ILE A 252 -13.49 -2.34 -8.61
C ILE A 252 -12.36 -1.95 -7.65
N ALA A 253 -11.90 -2.91 -6.83
CA ALA A 253 -10.82 -2.79 -5.85
C ALA A 253 -9.66 -3.78 -6.14
N LEU A 254 -9.40 -4.05 -7.42
CA LEU A 254 -8.49 -5.10 -7.91
C LEU A 254 -7.00 -4.74 -7.83
N GLY A 255 -6.65 -3.59 -7.20
CA GLY A 255 -5.26 -3.17 -7.05
C GLY A 255 -4.50 -3.15 -8.39
N PRO A 256 -3.38 -3.88 -8.54
CA PRO A 256 -2.58 -3.89 -9.76
C PRO A 256 -3.25 -4.60 -10.95
N TRP A 257 -4.37 -5.27 -10.74
CA TRP A 257 -5.18 -5.93 -11.78
C TRP A 257 -6.45 -5.15 -12.13
N ALA A 258 -6.56 -3.87 -11.75
CA ALA A 258 -7.74 -3.06 -12.03
C ALA A 258 -8.02 -2.98 -13.54
N ASP A 259 -7.00 -2.98 -14.39
CA ASP A 259 -7.10 -2.98 -15.86
C ASP A 259 -7.88 -4.17 -16.42
N VAL A 260 -7.89 -5.31 -15.73
CA VAL A 260 -8.62 -6.52 -16.16
C VAL A 260 -10.13 -6.27 -16.29
N ALA A 261 -10.70 -5.46 -15.39
CA ALA A 261 -12.12 -5.11 -15.44
C ALA A 261 -12.36 -3.75 -16.09
N THR A 262 -11.51 -2.75 -15.84
CA THR A 262 -11.74 -1.38 -16.31
C THR A 262 -11.64 -1.24 -17.81
N ARG A 263 -10.69 -1.92 -18.48
CA ARG A 263 -10.54 -1.84 -19.94
C ARG A 263 -11.74 -2.39 -20.70
N ALA A 264 -12.32 -3.48 -20.23
CA ALA A 264 -13.53 -4.05 -20.83
C ALA A 264 -14.73 -3.10 -20.77
N LEU A 265 -14.73 -2.17 -19.78
CA LEU A 265 -15.73 -1.12 -19.60
C LEU A 265 -15.32 0.21 -20.26
N GLY A 266 -14.25 0.21 -21.06
CA GLY A 266 -13.79 1.36 -21.81
C GLY A 266 -12.99 2.39 -21.00
N TYR A 267 -12.47 2.05 -19.82
CA TYR A 267 -11.58 2.92 -19.04
C TYR A 267 -10.13 2.48 -19.17
N ASP A 268 -9.28 3.38 -19.62
CA ASP A 268 -7.84 3.17 -19.74
C ASP A 268 -7.09 4.09 -18.75
N PHE A 269 -7.02 3.66 -17.51
CA PHE A 269 -6.27 4.39 -16.47
C PHE A 269 -4.78 4.26 -16.70
N PRO A 270 -4.00 5.34 -16.51
CA PRO A 270 -2.55 5.31 -16.62
C PRO A 270 -1.92 4.60 -15.40
N LEU A 271 -2.22 3.33 -15.23
CA LEU A 271 -1.77 2.49 -14.13
C LEU A 271 -0.49 1.75 -14.52
N ALA A 272 0.55 1.87 -13.71
CA ALA A 272 1.75 1.05 -13.78
C ALA A 272 1.99 0.33 -12.47
N VAL A 273 2.84 -0.69 -12.48
CA VAL A 273 3.22 -1.39 -11.26
C VAL A 273 4.67 -1.09 -10.88
N LYS A 274 4.91 -0.95 -9.58
CA LYS A 274 6.23 -1.00 -8.98
C LYS A 274 6.30 -2.29 -8.17
N ARG A 275 7.11 -3.26 -8.62
CA ARG A 275 7.25 -4.52 -7.91
C ARG A 275 8.20 -4.34 -6.72
N GLY A 276 8.11 -5.22 -5.73
CA GLY A 276 9.01 -5.26 -4.59
C GLY A 276 9.08 -6.67 -4.05
N TYR A 277 10.20 -7.01 -3.44
CA TYR A 277 10.47 -8.33 -2.91
C TYR A 277 10.64 -8.29 -1.41
N HIS A 278 10.32 -9.38 -0.73
CA HIS A 278 10.73 -9.59 0.65
C HIS A 278 11.16 -11.04 0.90
N MET A 279 11.88 -11.21 2.00
CA MET A 279 12.31 -12.47 2.57
C MET A 279 12.23 -12.34 4.11
N HIS A 280 11.83 -13.43 4.79
CA HIS A 280 11.89 -13.47 6.24
C HIS A 280 13.16 -14.20 6.70
N TYR A 281 13.67 -13.73 7.82
CA TYR A 281 14.86 -14.26 8.47
C TYR A 281 14.59 -14.52 9.94
N ARG A 282 15.22 -15.53 10.51
CA ARG A 282 15.37 -15.65 11.94
C ARG A 282 16.38 -14.60 12.43
N ALA A 283 16.15 -14.00 13.60
CA ALA A 283 17.21 -13.26 14.27
C ALA A 283 18.24 -14.24 14.84
N ALA A 284 19.53 -13.87 14.81
CA ALA A 284 20.59 -14.71 15.36
C ALA A 284 20.62 -14.60 16.89
N GLY A 285 20.73 -15.75 17.57
CA GLY A 285 20.80 -15.81 19.04
C GLY A 285 19.60 -15.10 19.70
N GLU A 286 19.88 -14.25 20.66
CA GLU A 286 18.90 -13.46 21.42
C GLU A 286 18.61 -12.09 20.79
N ALA A 287 19.12 -11.82 19.58
CA ALA A 287 18.92 -10.51 18.94
C ALA A 287 17.44 -10.21 18.68
N ARG A 288 17.05 -8.98 18.96
CA ARG A 288 15.68 -8.48 18.73
C ARG A 288 15.73 -7.15 18.00
N LEU A 289 14.91 -7.03 16.99
CA LEU A 289 14.62 -5.76 16.34
C LEU A 289 13.34 -5.20 16.97
N ASN A 290 13.46 -4.06 17.66
CA ASN A 290 12.34 -3.49 18.43
C ASN A 290 11.42 -2.65 17.54
N PHE A 291 11.96 -1.99 16.51
CA PHE A 291 11.23 -1.10 15.61
C PHE A 291 11.41 -1.53 14.15
N PRO A 292 10.37 -1.38 13.32
CA PRO A 292 10.57 -1.36 11.88
C PRO A 292 11.57 -0.27 11.49
N MET A 293 12.46 -0.53 10.53
CA MET A 293 13.59 0.35 10.24
C MET A 293 13.86 0.48 8.74
N LEU A 294 13.96 1.72 8.23
CA LEU A 294 14.41 2.02 6.88
C LEU A 294 15.86 2.51 6.90
N ASP A 295 16.77 1.77 6.28
CA ASP A 295 18.11 2.26 5.96
C ASP A 295 18.02 3.15 4.72
N THR A 296 18.02 4.46 4.94
CA THR A 296 17.71 5.46 3.91
C THR A 296 18.74 5.46 2.77
N GLU A 297 20.02 5.29 3.12
CA GLU A 297 21.11 5.38 2.15
C GLU A 297 21.35 4.06 1.41
N ARG A 298 20.85 2.95 1.94
CA ARG A 298 20.94 1.63 1.33
C ARG A 298 19.65 1.20 0.65
N GLY A 299 18.49 1.78 1.03
CA GLY A 299 17.22 1.59 0.33
C GLY A 299 16.55 0.26 0.59
N TYR A 300 16.68 -0.31 1.80
CA TYR A 300 15.95 -1.50 2.24
C TYR A 300 15.28 -1.24 3.59
N PHE A 301 14.29 -2.07 3.88
CA PHE A 301 13.48 -1.96 5.10
C PHE A 301 13.52 -3.28 5.88
N LEU A 302 13.76 -3.22 7.18
CA LEU A 302 13.65 -4.33 8.12
C LEU A 302 12.41 -4.13 8.98
N ALA A 303 11.62 -5.19 9.17
CA ALA A 303 10.44 -5.14 10.04
C ALA A 303 10.35 -6.39 10.92
N PRO A 304 10.14 -6.23 12.23
CA PRO A 304 9.80 -7.34 13.11
C PRO A 304 8.38 -7.79 12.81
N MET A 305 8.24 -9.04 12.31
CA MET A 305 6.97 -9.68 12.00
C MET A 305 6.77 -10.90 12.89
N ARG A 306 5.54 -11.39 13.02
CA ARG A 306 5.27 -12.65 13.76
C ARG A 306 6.07 -13.83 13.23
N ARG A 307 6.36 -13.84 11.93
CA ARG A 307 7.14 -14.90 11.27
C ARG A 307 8.65 -14.76 11.46
N GLY A 308 9.16 -13.61 11.86
CA GLY A 308 10.58 -13.29 11.96
C GLY A 308 10.89 -11.88 11.48
N ILE A 309 12.12 -11.60 11.07
CA ILE A 309 12.51 -10.30 10.54
C ILE A 309 12.28 -10.28 9.03
N ARG A 310 11.42 -9.39 8.55
CA ARG A 310 11.16 -9.20 7.11
C ARG A 310 12.11 -8.17 6.53
N LEU A 311 12.94 -8.58 5.59
CA LEU A 311 13.73 -7.69 4.74
C LEU A 311 12.94 -7.39 3.46
N THR A 312 12.62 -6.12 3.23
CA THR A 312 11.85 -5.66 2.07
C THR A 312 12.69 -4.72 1.20
N THR A 313 12.60 -4.89 -0.12
CA THR A 313 13.34 -4.07 -1.10
C THR A 313 12.56 -2.83 -1.53
N GLY A 314 13.25 -1.93 -2.23
CA GLY A 314 12.67 -0.76 -2.90
C GLY A 314 11.74 -1.10 -4.07
N ALA A 315 11.81 -0.30 -5.14
CA ALA A 315 10.93 -0.44 -6.29
C ALA A 315 11.63 -1.08 -7.49
N GLU A 316 11.02 -2.10 -8.08
CA GLU A 316 11.41 -2.63 -9.38
C GLU A 316 10.40 -2.16 -10.44
N PHE A 317 10.90 -1.47 -11.47
CA PHE A 317 10.13 -1.02 -12.63
C PHE A 317 10.15 -2.11 -13.71
N ALA A 318 9.09 -2.90 -13.75
CA ALA A 318 8.89 -3.99 -14.70
C ALA A 318 7.42 -4.11 -15.06
N LEU A 319 7.08 -4.86 -16.10
CA LEU A 319 5.69 -5.21 -16.37
C LEU A 319 5.19 -6.15 -15.25
N ARG A 320 3.89 -6.06 -14.92
CA ARG A 320 3.28 -6.83 -13.81
C ARG A 320 3.62 -8.32 -13.87
N ASP A 321 3.50 -8.91 -15.03
CA ASP A 321 3.61 -10.35 -15.25
C ASP A 321 4.98 -10.77 -15.81
N ALA A 322 5.99 -9.87 -15.79
CA ALA A 322 7.36 -10.17 -16.19
C ALA A 322 8.02 -11.16 -15.23
N ILE A 323 9.02 -11.90 -15.70
CA ILE A 323 9.80 -12.82 -14.89
C ILE A 323 10.27 -12.14 -13.59
N ARG A 324 10.22 -12.86 -12.47
CA ARG A 324 10.70 -12.38 -11.17
C ARG A 324 12.22 -12.29 -11.18
N THR A 325 12.76 -11.15 -10.70
CA THR A 325 14.20 -10.88 -10.65
C THR A 325 14.56 -10.27 -9.29
N PRO A 326 14.70 -11.07 -8.22
CA PRO A 326 14.96 -10.57 -6.87
C PRO A 326 16.39 -10.04 -6.67
N VAL A 327 16.96 -9.37 -7.68
CA VAL A 327 18.34 -8.82 -7.68
C VAL A 327 18.54 -7.83 -6.52
N GLN A 328 17.53 -6.98 -6.26
CA GLN A 328 17.60 -6.01 -5.16
C GLN A 328 17.70 -6.72 -3.80
N LEU A 329 17.00 -7.82 -3.60
CA LEU A 329 17.04 -8.59 -2.36
C LEU A 329 18.44 -9.20 -2.15
N GLY A 330 19.02 -9.79 -3.20
CA GLY A 330 20.38 -10.33 -3.14
C GLY A 330 21.45 -9.28 -2.82
N ARG A 331 21.23 -8.02 -3.25
CA ARG A 331 22.11 -6.88 -2.90
C ARG A 331 21.86 -6.35 -1.49
N ALA A 332 20.62 -6.38 -1.02
CA ALA A 332 20.23 -5.85 0.29
C ALA A 332 20.65 -6.79 1.42
N GLU A 333 20.53 -8.11 1.23
CA GLU A 333 20.74 -9.10 2.29
C GLU A 333 22.11 -9.01 2.98
N PRO A 334 23.27 -9.00 2.29
CA PRO A 334 24.56 -8.87 2.98
C PRO A 334 24.65 -7.59 3.80
N ILE A 335 24.16 -6.45 3.27
CA ILE A 335 24.21 -5.16 3.96
C ILE A 335 23.26 -5.15 5.17
N ALA A 336 22.12 -5.81 5.05
CA ALA A 336 21.17 -5.94 6.16
C ALA A 336 21.73 -6.85 7.27
N ARG A 337 22.49 -7.90 6.92
CA ARG A 337 23.21 -8.75 7.89
C ARG A 337 24.33 -8.03 8.62
N ASP A 338 25.01 -7.10 7.94
CA ASP A 338 26.00 -6.22 8.59
C ASP A 338 25.37 -5.21 9.56
N LEU A 339 24.10 -4.85 9.32
CA LEU A 339 23.38 -3.89 10.19
C LEU A 339 22.71 -4.58 11.38
N PHE A 340 22.05 -5.72 11.13
CA PHE A 340 21.32 -6.48 12.16
C PHE A 340 21.63 -7.98 12.01
N PRO A 341 21.84 -8.72 13.10
CA PRO A 341 22.21 -10.14 13.05
C PRO A 341 21.08 -11.04 12.56
N LEU A 342 20.94 -11.13 11.22
CA LEU A 342 20.02 -12.04 10.55
C LEU A 342 20.66 -13.43 10.43
N ALA A 343 19.94 -14.46 10.87
CA ALA A 343 20.33 -15.88 10.70
C ALA A 343 19.76 -16.45 9.39
N GLU A 344 19.26 -17.67 9.41
CA GLU A 344 18.76 -18.37 8.21
C GLU A 344 17.47 -17.72 7.63
N ARG A 345 17.29 -17.90 6.33
CA ARG A 345 16.05 -17.57 5.64
C ARG A 345 14.93 -18.51 6.10
N LEU A 346 13.73 -17.95 6.36
CA LEU A 346 12.54 -18.69 6.76
C LEU A 346 11.61 -19.03 5.59
N ASP A 347 11.78 -18.35 4.46
CA ASP A 347 11.06 -18.62 3.23
C ASP A 347 12.00 -19.35 2.25
N THR A 348 11.47 -20.29 1.47
CA THR A 348 12.21 -21.01 0.44
C THR A 348 12.53 -20.11 -0.75
N GLU A 349 11.61 -19.21 -1.10
CA GLU A 349 11.74 -18.27 -2.21
C GLU A 349 11.32 -16.86 -1.81
N PRO A 350 11.91 -15.82 -2.44
CA PRO A 350 11.47 -14.45 -2.24
C PRO A 350 10.02 -14.25 -2.68
N TRP A 351 9.21 -13.66 -1.80
CA TRP A 351 7.90 -13.17 -2.19
C TRP A 351 8.02 -11.90 -3.04
N MET A 352 7.13 -11.75 -4.01
CA MET A 352 7.03 -10.56 -4.86
C MET A 352 5.61 -10.00 -4.85
N GLY A 353 5.50 -8.69 -4.63
CA GLY A 353 4.24 -7.96 -4.77
C GLY A 353 4.33 -6.84 -5.80
N ALA A 354 3.17 -6.50 -6.37
CA ALA A 354 3.00 -5.43 -7.35
C ALA A 354 2.22 -4.27 -6.71
N ARG A 355 2.83 -3.08 -6.66
CA ARG A 355 2.21 -1.87 -6.12
C ARG A 355 1.52 -1.12 -7.26
N PRO A 356 0.18 -0.91 -7.24
CA PRO A 356 -0.55 -0.21 -8.30
C PRO A 356 -0.31 1.30 -8.22
N CYS A 357 0.41 1.88 -9.17
CA CYS A 357 0.79 3.29 -9.14
C CYS A 357 0.10 4.07 -10.25
N THR A 358 -0.54 5.17 -9.90
CA THR A 358 -0.96 6.24 -10.79
C THR A 358 0.20 7.22 -11.01
N PRO A 359 0.22 8.01 -12.08
CA PRO A 359 1.34 8.95 -12.31
C PRO A 359 1.43 10.08 -11.28
N ASP A 360 0.31 10.46 -10.69
CA ASP A 360 0.22 11.47 -9.64
C ASP A 360 0.37 10.89 -8.22
N MET A 361 0.48 9.56 -8.13
CA MET A 361 0.59 8.79 -6.89
C MET A 361 -0.61 8.93 -5.93
N LEU A 362 -1.70 9.57 -6.37
CA LEU A 362 -2.97 9.58 -5.64
C LEU A 362 -3.81 8.35 -6.03
N PRO A 363 -4.55 7.75 -5.08
CA PRO A 363 -5.44 6.63 -5.40
C PRO A 363 -6.61 7.07 -6.29
N VAL A 364 -7.22 6.13 -6.99
CA VAL A 364 -8.47 6.32 -7.73
C VAL A 364 -9.62 5.87 -6.84
N ILE A 365 -10.37 6.82 -6.31
CA ILE A 365 -11.50 6.57 -5.40
C ILE A 365 -12.70 7.38 -5.85
N GLY A 366 -13.85 6.74 -6.08
CA GLY A 366 -15.08 7.41 -6.39
C GLY A 366 -15.90 6.79 -7.52
N PRO A 367 -17.02 7.42 -7.91
CA PRO A 367 -17.92 6.92 -8.93
C PRO A 367 -17.29 6.97 -10.33
N ALA A 368 -17.63 5.99 -11.14
CA ALA A 368 -17.22 5.94 -12.52
C ALA A 368 -17.91 7.05 -13.33
N PRO A 369 -17.18 7.80 -14.19
CA PRO A 369 -17.76 8.96 -14.89
C PRO A 369 -18.78 8.60 -15.98
N ARG A 370 -18.78 7.38 -16.49
CA ARG A 370 -19.63 6.94 -17.63
C ARG A 370 -20.61 5.81 -17.31
N HIS A 371 -20.49 5.19 -16.12
CA HIS A 371 -21.35 4.08 -15.73
C HIS A 371 -21.98 4.36 -14.37
N LYS A 372 -23.31 4.32 -14.32
CA LYS A 372 -24.05 4.43 -13.06
C LYS A 372 -23.76 3.21 -12.18
N ASN A 373 -23.73 3.44 -10.86
CA ASN A 373 -23.56 2.38 -9.86
C ASN A 373 -22.26 1.56 -10.05
N LEU A 374 -21.22 2.18 -10.63
CA LEU A 374 -19.87 1.65 -10.68
C LEU A 374 -18.94 2.57 -9.90
N PHE A 375 -18.10 1.99 -9.05
CA PHE A 375 -17.12 2.73 -8.24
C PHE A 375 -15.73 2.13 -8.38
N PHE A 376 -14.71 2.94 -8.19
CA PHE A 376 -13.31 2.55 -8.23
C PHE A 376 -12.63 2.77 -6.88
N ALA A 377 -11.78 1.83 -6.46
CA ALA A 377 -11.00 1.87 -5.22
C ALA A 377 -9.64 1.18 -5.43
N PHE A 378 -8.75 1.79 -6.22
CA PHE A 378 -7.44 1.20 -6.53
C PHE A 378 -6.35 2.27 -6.72
N GLY A 379 -5.12 1.87 -7.05
CA GLY A 379 -4.04 2.82 -7.34
C GLY A 379 -3.32 3.39 -6.11
N HIS A 380 -3.41 2.72 -4.97
CA HIS A 380 -2.86 3.16 -3.67
C HIS A 380 -1.33 3.08 -3.56
N ALA A 381 -0.63 2.74 -4.63
CA ALA A 381 0.82 2.55 -4.65
C ALA A 381 1.30 1.63 -3.51
N HIS A 382 2.19 2.10 -2.64
CA HIS A 382 2.68 1.35 -1.48
C HIS A 382 1.80 1.52 -0.23
N HIS A 383 0.84 2.43 -0.24
CA HIS A 383 -0.04 2.76 0.88
C HIS A 383 -1.39 2.01 0.87
N GLY A 384 -1.48 0.87 0.18
CA GLY A 384 -2.71 0.06 0.18
C GLY A 384 -3.16 -0.36 1.58
N LEU A 385 -2.22 -0.78 2.44
CA LEU A 385 -2.50 -1.06 3.85
C LEU A 385 -2.88 0.23 4.58
N THR A 386 -2.05 1.27 4.50
CA THR A 386 -2.28 2.57 5.16
C THR A 386 -3.66 3.14 4.86
N LEU A 387 -4.08 3.12 3.60
CA LEU A 387 -5.32 3.77 3.13
C LEU A 387 -6.51 2.83 2.98
N GLY A 388 -6.35 1.55 3.30
CA GLY A 388 -7.43 0.57 3.11
C GLY A 388 -8.71 0.94 3.85
N ALA A 389 -8.60 1.21 5.15
CA ALA A 389 -9.74 1.57 6.00
C ALA A 389 -10.39 2.89 5.59
N VAL A 390 -9.57 3.92 5.33
CA VAL A 390 -10.03 5.26 4.88
C VAL A 390 -10.78 5.18 3.55
N THR A 391 -10.24 4.40 2.59
CA THR A 391 -10.87 4.17 1.28
C THR A 391 -12.18 3.43 1.45
N GLY A 392 -12.21 2.42 2.34
CA GLY A 392 -13.42 1.68 2.65
C GLY A 392 -14.54 2.57 3.15
N ARG A 393 -14.22 3.46 4.09
CA ARG A 393 -15.15 4.46 4.61
C ARG A 393 -15.65 5.41 3.52
N LEU A 394 -14.73 6.01 2.76
CA LEU A 394 -15.08 6.97 1.71
C LEU A 394 -15.99 6.37 0.63
N ILE A 395 -15.67 5.17 0.14
CA ILE A 395 -16.52 4.48 -0.85
C ILE A 395 -17.89 4.14 -0.27
N ALA A 396 -17.95 3.72 1.00
CA ALA A 396 -19.22 3.39 1.63
C ALA A 396 -20.11 4.64 1.78
N GLU A 397 -19.56 5.77 2.23
CA GLU A 397 -20.27 7.05 2.32
C GLU A 397 -20.81 7.50 0.96
N LEU A 398 -19.99 7.41 -0.11
CA LEU A 398 -20.40 7.76 -1.46
C LEU A 398 -21.53 6.86 -2.00
N ILE A 399 -21.52 5.54 -1.70
CA ILE A 399 -22.55 4.59 -2.14
C ILE A 399 -23.85 4.77 -1.36
N THR A 400 -23.76 5.10 -0.06
CA THR A 400 -24.96 5.27 0.80
C THR A 400 -25.53 6.67 0.77
N GLY A 401 -24.85 7.63 0.12
CA GLY A 401 -25.27 9.04 0.04
C GLY A 401 -25.02 9.83 1.32
N GLU A 402 -24.15 9.30 2.20
CA GLU A 402 -23.69 10.04 3.37
C GLU A 402 -22.73 11.17 2.96
N PRO A 403 -22.67 12.29 3.71
CA PRO A 403 -21.63 13.29 3.48
C PRO A 403 -20.23 12.66 3.63
N PRO A 404 -19.35 12.74 2.61
CA PRO A 404 -18.04 12.18 2.71
C PRO A 404 -17.18 12.94 3.73
N PHE A 405 -16.41 12.21 4.56
CA PHE A 405 -15.58 12.78 5.63
C PHE A 405 -14.40 13.62 5.12
N VAL A 406 -14.04 13.45 3.83
CA VAL A 406 -13.06 14.26 3.09
C VAL A 406 -13.60 14.59 1.71
N ASP A 407 -13.12 15.69 1.11
CA ASP A 407 -13.43 16.01 -0.28
C ASP A 407 -12.92 14.88 -1.22
N PRO A 408 -13.82 14.17 -1.94
CA PRO A 408 -13.42 13.08 -2.85
C PRO A 408 -12.86 13.57 -4.19
N ALA A 409 -13.03 14.84 -4.55
CA ALA A 409 -12.70 15.38 -5.87
C ALA A 409 -11.23 15.14 -6.27
N PRO A 410 -10.21 15.29 -5.39
CA PRO A 410 -8.81 15.02 -5.74
C PRO A 410 -8.53 13.57 -6.14
N TYR A 411 -9.35 12.62 -5.69
CA TYR A 411 -9.17 11.19 -5.93
C TYR A 411 -10.08 10.64 -7.03
N SER A 412 -10.95 11.49 -7.56
CA SER A 412 -11.94 11.13 -8.58
C SER A 412 -11.28 10.48 -9.82
N PRO A 413 -11.87 9.39 -10.37
CA PRO A 413 -11.40 8.78 -11.61
C PRO A 413 -11.45 9.74 -12.79
N GLY A 414 -12.33 10.74 -12.80
CA GLY A 414 -12.46 11.75 -13.86
C GLY A 414 -11.21 12.62 -14.07
N ARG A 415 -10.24 12.63 -13.13
CA ARG A 415 -9.00 13.40 -13.28
C ARG A 415 -8.05 12.83 -14.35
N PHE A 416 -8.33 11.67 -14.89
CA PHE A 416 -7.53 11.04 -15.95
C PHE A 416 -8.16 11.13 -17.36
N GLY A 417 -9.29 11.81 -17.55
CA GLY A 417 -9.91 12.05 -18.84
C GLY A 417 -11.37 11.84 -18.87
#